data_15417971d148785fd332d5e5afd61ebe
#
_entry.id   15417971d148785fd332d5e5afd61ebe
#
_cell.length_a   1.000
_cell.length_b   1.000
_cell.length_c   1.000
_cell.angle_alpha   90.00
_cell.angle_beta   90.00
_cell.angle_gamma   90.00
#
_symmetry.space_group_name_H-M   'P 1'
#
loop_
_entity.id
_entity.type
_entity.pdbx_description
1 polymer ?
#
loop_
_entity_poly.entity_id
_entity_poly.type
_entity_poly.pdbx_seq_one_letter_code
_entity_poly.pdbx_strand_id
1 'polypeptide(L)'
;LYVNEGDRVTAGMVVARLDTNELTAQVMQAEGNLYAAKASLEEAELDWQRYSALAEHGAVSRQALDTARIKRDLAKGQVQAAQGNLDLLRARLANATVTSPRDGVVINRYLQTGFYVQAGKPIVSVADTTEMLAKATVGEAQLTDIAVGTPVTVKVNALGDRTFNGVITRISPAAAMPARTFTAEVTIPNPSGELKAGMFAKVSVPGQVRKGVLAVPESALVMREDQKTVYVVTADNKVQQRVLEVGYVGDGWAEILGGLSEGEQIIVAGHNKIRDGANVKVSSAEGGDN
;
A
#
# COMPACT_ATOMS: atom_id res chain seq x y z
N LEU A 1 6.20 -22.55 15.58
CA LEU A 1 5.48 -21.66 14.71
C LEU A 1 4.00 -22.07 14.68
N TYR A 2 3.07 -21.13 14.86
CA TYR A 2 1.65 -21.43 15.08
C TYR A 2 0.76 -20.98 13.91
N VAL A 3 1.33 -20.35 12.90
CA VAL A 3 0.58 -19.80 11.75
C VAL A 3 1.18 -20.27 10.42
N ASN A 4 0.34 -20.34 9.41
CA ASN A 4 0.67 -20.62 8.02
C ASN A 4 0.33 -19.43 7.13
N GLU A 5 0.84 -19.44 5.90
CA GLU A 5 0.46 -18.45 4.89
C GLU A 5 -1.03 -18.54 4.58
N GLY A 6 -1.70 -17.40 4.55
CA GLY A 6 -3.15 -17.30 4.40
C GLY A 6 -3.94 -17.23 5.71
N ASP A 7 -3.34 -17.55 6.86
CA ASP A 7 -4.04 -17.47 8.14
C ASP A 7 -4.33 -16.02 8.55
N ARG A 8 -5.50 -15.79 9.13
CA ARG A 8 -5.85 -14.52 9.75
C ARG A 8 -5.28 -14.43 11.15
N VAL A 9 -4.66 -13.30 11.48
CA VAL A 9 -4.09 -13.02 12.78
C VAL A 9 -4.62 -11.69 13.31
N THR A 10 -4.73 -11.59 14.64
CA THR A 10 -5.10 -10.35 15.32
C THR A 10 -3.89 -9.78 16.06
N ALA A 11 -3.92 -8.48 16.34
CA ALA A 11 -2.89 -7.83 17.15
C ALA A 11 -2.71 -8.57 18.49
N GLY A 12 -1.46 -8.87 18.85
CA GLY A 12 -1.13 -9.63 20.06
C GLY A 12 -1.24 -11.15 19.94
N MET A 13 -1.80 -11.69 18.85
CA MET A 13 -1.85 -13.15 18.63
C MET A 13 -0.43 -13.72 18.50
N VAL A 14 -0.15 -14.82 19.21
CA VAL A 14 1.17 -15.47 19.15
C VAL A 14 1.35 -16.17 17.80
N VAL A 15 2.36 -15.75 17.04
CA VAL A 15 2.70 -16.33 15.73
C VAL A 15 3.85 -17.32 15.79
N ALA A 16 4.76 -17.13 16.75
CA ALA A 16 5.89 -18.03 16.98
C ALA A 16 6.33 -18.03 18.44
N ARG A 17 6.96 -19.10 18.87
CA ARG A 17 7.66 -19.20 20.15
C ARG A 17 9.04 -19.78 19.93
N LEU A 18 10.05 -19.10 20.45
CA LEU A 18 11.42 -19.59 20.45
C LEU A 18 11.66 -20.52 21.64
N ASP A 19 12.73 -21.31 21.60
CA ASP A 19 13.19 -22.07 22.76
C ASP A 19 13.63 -21.10 23.87
N THR A 20 13.10 -21.29 25.06
CA THR A 20 13.30 -20.41 26.21
C THR A 20 14.05 -21.05 27.36
N ASN A 21 14.50 -22.31 27.24
CA ASN A 21 15.10 -23.05 28.33
C ASN A 21 16.34 -22.33 28.89
N GLU A 22 17.22 -21.89 28.03
CA GLU A 22 18.44 -21.17 28.44
C GLU A 22 18.09 -19.79 29.04
N LEU A 23 17.20 -19.02 28.39
CA LEU A 23 16.77 -17.70 28.88
C LEU A 23 16.09 -17.80 30.25
N THR A 24 15.27 -18.82 30.45
CA THR A 24 14.59 -19.06 31.72
C THR A 24 15.61 -19.35 32.83
N ALA A 25 16.63 -20.18 32.56
CA ALA A 25 17.69 -20.43 33.51
C ALA A 25 18.52 -19.18 33.86
N GLN A 26 18.78 -18.33 32.85
CA GLN A 26 19.47 -17.05 33.06
C GLN A 26 18.64 -16.08 33.90
N VAL A 27 17.32 -16.01 33.71
CA VAL A 27 16.42 -15.23 34.55
C VAL A 27 16.42 -15.71 35.98
N MET A 28 16.32 -17.01 36.23
CA MET A 28 16.39 -17.58 37.59
C MET A 28 17.72 -17.25 38.28
N GLN A 29 18.85 -17.32 37.57
CA GLN A 29 20.15 -16.92 38.11
C GLN A 29 20.20 -15.44 38.47
N ALA A 30 19.66 -14.58 37.60
CA ALA A 30 19.61 -13.14 37.89
C ALA A 30 18.68 -12.79 39.05
N GLU A 31 17.59 -13.52 39.24
CA GLU A 31 16.71 -13.42 40.40
C GLU A 31 17.47 -13.78 41.71
N GLY A 32 18.25 -14.86 41.69
CA GLY A 32 19.09 -15.21 42.80
C GLY A 32 20.12 -14.13 43.13
N ASN A 33 20.79 -13.57 42.12
CA ASN A 33 21.75 -12.48 42.30
C ASN A 33 21.10 -11.22 42.88
N LEU A 34 19.89 -10.86 42.41
CA LEU A 34 19.13 -9.74 42.97
C LEU A 34 18.74 -9.98 44.42
N TYR A 35 18.32 -11.22 44.76
CA TYR A 35 18.00 -11.60 46.13
C TYR A 35 19.21 -11.42 47.06
N ALA A 36 20.39 -11.91 46.64
CA ALA A 36 21.64 -11.76 47.42
C ALA A 36 22.05 -10.29 47.60
N ALA A 37 21.92 -9.47 46.51
CA ALA A 37 22.19 -8.04 46.59
C ALA A 37 21.24 -7.31 47.57
N LYS A 38 19.92 -7.67 47.56
CA LYS A 38 18.95 -7.12 48.53
C LYS A 38 19.28 -7.47 49.97
N ALA A 39 19.69 -8.75 50.22
CA ALA A 39 20.10 -9.15 51.56
C ALA A 39 21.35 -8.37 52.05
N SER A 40 22.33 -8.15 51.18
CA SER A 40 23.50 -7.32 51.51
C SER A 40 23.13 -5.85 51.74
N LEU A 41 22.15 -5.31 51.03
CA LEU A 41 21.64 -3.95 51.28
C LEU A 41 20.93 -3.87 52.63
N GLU A 42 20.09 -4.84 52.97
CA GLU A 42 19.41 -4.92 54.25
C GLU A 42 20.40 -4.95 55.45
N GLU A 43 21.45 -5.79 55.34
CA GLU A 43 22.53 -5.83 56.31
C GLU A 43 23.20 -4.44 56.46
N ALA A 44 23.55 -3.80 55.34
CA ALA A 44 24.23 -2.52 55.33
C ALA A 44 23.30 -1.37 55.83
N GLU A 45 22.00 -1.46 55.60
CA GLU A 45 21.01 -0.52 56.13
C GLU A 45 20.85 -0.64 57.64
N LEU A 46 20.79 -1.88 58.18
CA LEU A 46 20.72 -2.13 59.60
C LEU A 46 21.99 -1.62 60.33
N ASP A 47 23.14 -1.83 59.73
CA ASP A 47 24.43 -1.33 60.27
C ASP A 47 24.44 0.19 60.26
N TRP A 48 24.08 0.82 59.15
CA TRP A 48 24.01 2.27 59.09
C TRP A 48 23.02 2.85 60.10
N GLN A 49 21.83 2.26 60.27
CA GLN A 49 20.83 2.71 61.31
C GLN A 49 21.43 2.60 62.70
N ARG A 50 22.13 1.51 63.02
CA ARG A 50 22.80 1.27 64.32
C ARG A 50 23.87 2.33 64.57
N TYR A 51 24.75 2.57 63.60
CA TYR A 51 25.80 3.59 63.72
C TYR A 51 25.23 5.01 63.80
N SER A 52 24.16 5.29 63.11
CA SER A 52 23.46 6.58 63.15
C SER A 52 22.91 6.87 64.57
N ALA A 53 22.21 5.90 65.17
CA ALA A 53 21.69 6.02 66.52
C ALA A 53 22.81 6.17 67.56
N LEU A 54 23.92 5.45 67.46
CA LEU A 54 25.08 5.56 68.34
C LEU A 54 25.80 6.90 68.16
N ALA A 55 25.82 7.48 66.97
CA ALA A 55 26.42 8.78 66.70
C ALA A 55 25.66 9.93 67.34
N GLU A 56 24.33 9.85 67.42
CA GLU A 56 23.48 10.81 68.09
C GLU A 56 23.83 10.93 69.59
N HIS A 57 24.30 9.84 70.19
CA HIS A 57 24.74 9.80 71.59
C HIS A 57 26.26 9.96 71.75
N GLY A 58 27.00 10.31 70.67
CA GLY A 58 28.46 10.50 70.73
C GLY A 58 29.26 9.19 70.95
N ALA A 59 28.67 8.01 70.75
CA ALA A 59 29.25 6.72 71.04
C ALA A 59 30.14 6.15 69.92
N VAL A 60 30.15 6.79 68.76
CA VAL A 60 30.98 6.36 67.60
C VAL A 60 31.63 7.55 66.91
N SER A 61 32.72 7.29 66.17
CA SER A 61 33.44 8.32 65.42
C SER A 61 32.67 8.67 64.14
N ARG A 62 32.85 9.91 63.65
CA ARG A 62 32.28 10.35 62.33
C ARG A 62 32.75 9.45 61.20
N GLN A 63 34.01 9.03 61.24
CA GLN A 63 34.57 8.10 60.25
C GLN A 63 33.81 6.75 60.18
N ALA A 64 33.42 6.19 61.35
CA ALA A 64 32.66 4.96 61.43
C ALA A 64 31.25 5.11 60.82
N LEU A 65 30.56 6.21 61.12
CA LEU A 65 29.25 6.53 60.51
C LEU A 65 29.35 6.71 59.00
N ASP A 66 30.36 7.50 58.54
CA ASP A 66 30.56 7.70 57.09
C ASP A 66 30.86 6.42 56.36
N THR A 67 31.66 5.50 56.97
CA THR A 67 31.95 4.17 56.42
C THR A 67 30.68 3.32 56.31
N ALA A 68 29.80 3.32 57.29
CA ALA A 68 28.52 2.61 57.26
C ALA A 68 27.59 3.16 56.16
N ARG A 69 27.53 4.50 56.02
CA ARG A 69 26.78 5.16 54.96
C ARG A 69 27.30 4.72 53.57
N ILE A 70 28.60 4.77 53.34
CA ILE A 70 29.21 4.40 52.07
C ILE A 70 28.90 2.94 51.73
N LYS A 71 29.01 2.01 52.73
CA LYS A 71 28.67 0.61 52.53
C LYS A 71 27.23 0.42 52.09
N ARG A 72 26.25 1.12 52.75
CA ARG A 72 24.84 1.11 52.38
C ARG A 72 24.64 1.63 50.96
N ASP A 73 25.28 2.75 50.62
CA ASP A 73 25.12 3.36 49.29
C ASP A 73 25.72 2.47 48.16
N LEU A 74 26.83 1.80 48.45
CA LEU A 74 27.42 0.79 47.55
C LEU A 74 26.47 -0.40 47.37
N ALA A 75 25.93 -0.97 48.46
CA ALA A 75 24.97 -2.07 48.40
C ALA A 75 23.71 -1.69 47.65
N LYS A 76 23.20 -0.44 47.78
CA LYS A 76 22.10 0.10 47.02
C LYS A 76 22.41 0.12 45.49
N GLY A 77 23.63 0.56 45.13
CA GLY A 77 24.10 0.51 43.75
C GLY A 77 24.15 -0.93 43.19
N GLN A 78 24.56 -1.91 44.00
CA GLN A 78 24.58 -3.32 43.61
C GLN A 78 23.13 -3.86 43.33
N VAL A 79 22.18 -3.53 44.21
CA VAL A 79 20.75 -3.89 43.97
C VAL A 79 20.24 -3.30 42.65
N GLN A 80 20.55 -2.02 42.39
CA GLN A 80 20.14 -1.38 41.17
C GLN A 80 20.75 -2.05 39.92
N ALA A 81 22.02 -2.42 39.97
CA ALA A 81 22.68 -3.11 38.88
C ALA A 81 22.12 -4.52 38.68
N ALA A 82 21.87 -5.29 39.76
CA ALA A 82 21.25 -6.61 39.67
C ALA A 82 19.81 -6.56 39.13
N GLN A 83 19.03 -5.53 39.55
CA GLN A 83 17.66 -5.30 39.02
C GLN A 83 17.71 -5.02 37.52
N GLY A 84 18.59 -4.13 37.08
CA GLY A 84 18.73 -3.81 35.65
C GLY A 84 19.08 -5.01 34.80
N ASN A 85 19.98 -5.90 35.32
CA ASN A 85 20.30 -7.14 34.62
C ASN A 85 19.10 -8.11 34.55
N LEU A 86 18.33 -8.25 35.62
CA LEU A 86 17.12 -9.07 35.64
C LEU A 86 16.09 -8.54 34.62
N ASP A 87 15.86 -7.23 34.60
CA ASP A 87 14.92 -6.61 33.68
C ASP A 87 15.31 -6.81 32.20
N LEU A 88 16.61 -6.72 31.91
CA LEU A 88 17.14 -7.04 30.57
C LEU A 88 16.85 -8.48 30.16
N LEU A 89 17.08 -9.45 31.04
CA LEU A 89 16.86 -10.87 30.76
C LEU A 89 15.36 -11.18 30.64
N ARG A 90 14.52 -10.57 31.46
CA ARG A 90 13.06 -10.69 31.35
C ARG A 90 12.53 -10.13 30.04
N ALA A 91 13.04 -8.99 29.58
CA ALA A 91 12.71 -8.43 28.28
C ALA A 91 13.10 -9.37 27.13
N ARG A 92 14.29 -10.00 27.21
CA ARG A 92 14.72 -11.02 26.23
C ARG A 92 13.80 -12.25 26.22
N LEU A 93 13.40 -12.73 27.40
CA LEU A 93 12.46 -13.85 27.55
C LEU A 93 11.09 -13.51 26.98
N ALA A 94 10.58 -12.31 27.23
CA ALA A 94 9.32 -11.84 26.65
C ALA A 94 9.38 -11.82 25.13
N ASN A 95 10.48 -11.34 24.54
CA ASN A 95 10.69 -11.29 23.10
C ASN A 95 10.84 -12.68 22.46
N ALA A 96 11.03 -13.74 23.23
CA ALA A 96 11.02 -15.12 22.74
C ALA A 96 9.60 -15.59 22.32
N THR A 97 8.56 -14.90 22.74
CA THR A 97 7.19 -15.06 22.24
C THR A 97 6.91 -13.97 21.23
N VAL A 98 6.86 -14.35 19.96
CA VAL A 98 6.63 -13.41 18.85
C VAL A 98 5.14 -13.30 18.59
N THR A 99 4.62 -12.08 18.65
CA THR A 99 3.20 -11.78 18.42
C THR A 99 3.02 -10.94 17.17
N SER A 100 1.82 -10.99 16.57
CA SER A 100 1.47 -10.09 15.49
C SER A 100 1.32 -8.66 16.01
N PRO A 101 1.94 -7.65 15.38
CA PRO A 101 1.81 -6.26 15.79
C PRO A 101 0.47 -5.62 15.38
N ARG A 102 -0.28 -6.26 14.49
CA ARG A 102 -1.52 -5.75 13.91
C ARG A 102 -2.44 -6.87 13.46
N ASP A 103 -3.70 -6.53 13.21
CA ASP A 103 -4.64 -7.41 12.52
C ASP A 103 -4.25 -7.56 11.04
N GLY A 104 -4.51 -8.74 10.47
CA GLY A 104 -4.21 -8.96 9.06
C GLY A 104 -4.17 -10.44 8.67
N VAL A 105 -3.56 -10.70 7.53
CA VAL A 105 -3.33 -12.03 6.97
C VAL A 105 -1.84 -12.28 6.84
N VAL A 106 -1.40 -13.48 7.17
CA VAL A 106 0.00 -13.91 6.95
C VAL A 106 0.24 -14.06 5.46
N ILE A 107 1.08 -13.19 4.90
CA ILE A 107 1.40 -13.20 3.47
C ILE A 107 2.56 -14.13 3.16
N ASN A 108 3.61 -14.08 3.99
CA ASN A 108 4.80 -14.92 3.82
C ASN A 108 5.23 -15.49 5.16
N ARG A 109 5.75 -16.71 5.11
CA ARG A 109 6.41 -17.40 6.19
C ARG A 109 7.85 -17.70 5.79
N TYR A 110 8.81 -17.01 6.41
CA TYR A 110 10.23 -17.09 6.06
C TYR A 110 10.98 -18.24 6.73
N LEU A 111 10.42 -18.80 7.81
CA LEU A 111 11.04 -19.83 8.60
C LEU A 111 10.12 -21.02 8.82
N GLN A 112 10.72 -22.18 9.06
CA GLN A 112 10.02 -23.39 9.47
C GLN A 112 10.30 -23.71 10.94
N THR A 113 9.44 -24.52 11.55
CA THR A 113 9.65 -25.01 12.91
C THR A 113 10.95 -25.82 12.99
N GLY A 114 11.73 -25.60 14.05
CA GLY A 114 13.01 -26.26 14.26
C GLY A 114 14.23 -25.55 13.66
N PHE A 115 14.03 -24.45 12.94
CA PHE A 115 15.14 -23.65 12.42
C PHE A 115 15.68 -22.66 13.47
N TYR A 116 16.98 -22.46 13.44
CA TYR A 116 17.63 -21.42 14.22
C TYR A 116 17.36 -20.05 13.59
N VAL A 117 16.99 -19.08 14.41
CA VAL A 117 16.74 -17.70 13.99
C VAL A 117 17.65 -16.72 14.71
N GLN A 118 18.23 -15.81 13.96
CA GLN A 118 19.01 -14.70 14.52
C GLN A 118 18.11 -13.48 14.75
N ALA A 119 18.45 -12.67 15.75
CA ALA A 119 17.76 -11.40 16.00
C ALA A 119 17.77 -10.52 14.73
N GLY A 120 16.62 -9.89 14.44
CA GLY A 120 16.45 -9.04 13.26
C GLY A 120 16.05 -9.76 11.98
N LYS A 121 15.95 -11.08 11.96
CA LYS A 121 15.44 -11.81 10.80
C LYS A 121 13.92 -11.90 10.83
N PRO A 122 13.23 -11.69 9.69
CA PRO A 122 11.78 -11.82 9.63
C PRO A 122 11.36 -13.29 9.82
N ILE A 123 10.31 -13.52 10.59
CA ILE A 123 9.71 -14.83 10.81
C ILE A 123 8.49 -14.99 9.92
N VAL A 124 7.57 -14.03 9.97
CA VAL A 124 6.38 -13.93 9.14
C VAL A 124 6.15 -12.50 8.66
N SER A 125 5.47 -12.34 7.55
CA SER A 125 4.97 -11.04 7.08
C SER A 125 3.45 -11.03 7.22
N VAL A 126 2.93 -10.03 7.91
CA VAL A 126 1.49 -9.82 8.09
C VAL A 126 1.09 -8.54 7.38
N ALA A 127 0.08 -8.62 6.51
CA ALA A 127 -0.48 -7.47 5.83
C ALA A 127 -1.97 -7.33 6.12
N ASP A 128 -2.41 -6.08 6.22
CA ASP A 128 -3.82 -5.77 6.17
C ASP A 128 -4.30 -5.90 4.72
N THR A 129 -5.31 -6.72 4.51
CA THR A 129 -5.88 -7.00 3.19
C THR A 129 -7.30 -6.47 3.04
N THR A 130 -7.79 -5.68 3.98
CA THR A 130 -9.12 -5.03 3.91
C THR A 130 -9.20 -3.98 2.82
N GLU A 131 -8.06 -3.37 2.51
CA GLU A 131 -7.86 -2.47 1.39
C GLU A 131 -6.67 -2.93 0.56
N MET A 132 -6.79 -2.85 -0.75
CA MET A 132 -5.71 -3.16 -1.67
C MET A 132 -5.23 -1.90 -2.37
N LEU A 133 -3.92 -1.81 -2.56
CA LEU A 133 -3.30 -0.72 -3.27
C LEU A 133 -2.87 -1.18 -4.66
N ALA A 134 -3.53 -0.66 -5.71
CA ALA A 134 -3.09 -0.87 -7.08
C ALA A 134 -2.17 0.28 -7.51
N LYS A 135 -1.05 -0.05 -8.14
CA LYS A 135 -0.12 0.93 -8.73
C LYS A 135 -0.35 0.95 -10.23
N ALA A 136 -0.92 2.04 -10.73
CA ALA A 136 -1.14 2.26 -12.15
C ALA A 136 -0.05 3.15 -12.73
N THR A 137 0.43 2.80 -13.90
CA THR A 137 1.38 3.61 -14.66
C THR A 137 0.62 4.55 -15.57
N VAL A 138 0.88 5.86 -15.49
CA VAL A 138 0.18 6.92 -16.20
C VAL A 138 1.19 7.71 -17.04
N GLY A 139 0.90 7.93 -18.30
CA GLY A 139 1.71 8.76 -19.18
C GLY A 139 1.52 10.26 -18.88
N GLU A 140 2.49 11.08 -19.29
CA GLU A 140 2.47 12.53 -19.06
C GLU A 140 1.20 13.20 -19.65
N ALA A 141 0.77 12.79 -20.84
CA ALA A 141 -0.43 13.33 -21.50
C ALA A 141 -1.73 13.07 -20.71
N GLN A 142 -1.78 12.00 -19.94
CA GLN A 142 -2.96 11.60 -19.17
C GLN A 142 -2.97 12.18 -17.75
N LEU A 143 -1.85 12.80 -17.34
CA LEU A 143 -1.70 13.33 -15.98
C LEU A 143 -2.67 14.51 -15.72
N THR A 144 -3.02 15.27 -16.76
CA THR A 144 -3.97 16.38 -16.67
C THR A 144 -5.42 15.94 -16.42
N ASP A 145 -5.73 14.67 -16.75
CA ASP A 145 -7.08 14.11 -16.66
C ASP A 145 -7.35 13.42 -15.33
N ILE A 146 -6.31 13.27 -14.48
CA ILE A 146 -6.40 12.58 -13.21
C ILE A 146 -6.02 13.49 -12.04
N ALA A 147 -6.72 13.31 -10.92
CA ALA A 147 -6.43 14.01 -9.67
C ALA A 147 -6.57 13.05 -8.48
N VAL A 148 -5.96 13.39 -7.36
CA VAL A 148 -6.22 12.70 -6.10
C VAL A 148 -7.70 12.89 -5.74
N GLY A 149 -8.37 11.79 -5.37
CA GLY A 149 -9.81 11.74 -5.12
C GLY A 149 -10.64 11.32 -6.33
N THR A 150 -10.06 11.18 -7.52
CA THR A 150 -10.81 10.71 -8.71
C THR A 150 -11.25 9.27 -8.52
N PRO A 151 -12.57 8.96 -8.64
CA PRO A 151 -13.06 7.60 -8.65
C PRO A 151 -12.63 6.88 -9.93
N VAL A 152 -12.23 5.61 -9.81
CA VAL A 152 -11.79 4.81 -10.94
C VAL A 152 -12.40 3.42 -10.89
N THR A 153 -12.49 2.78 -12.05
CA THR A 153 -12.90 1.38 -12.16
C THR A 153 -11.66 0.52 -12.37
N VAL A 154 -11.51 -0.49 -11.52
CA VAL A 154 -10.37 -1.42 -11.56
C VAL A 154 -10.87 -2.79 -12.01
N LYS A 155 -10.42 -3.24 -13.17
CA LYS A 155 -10.74 -4.54 -13.75
C LYS A 155 -9.63 -5.53 -13.45
N VAL A 156 -9.98 -6.70 -12.89
CA VAL A 156 -9.00 -7.73 -12.50
C VAL A 156 -9.23 -8.98 -13.33
N ASN A 157 -8.32 -9.25 -14.25
CA ASN A 157 -8.45 -10.34 -15.22
C ASN A 157 -8.47 -11.72 -14.54
N ALA A 158 -7.69 -11.91 -13.48
CA ALA A 158 -7.64 -13.16 -12.73
C ALA A 158 -8.98 -13.57 -12.07
N LEU A 159 -9.92 -12.61 -11.94
CA LEU A 159 -11.25 -12.83 -11.37
C LEU A 159 -12.36 -12.80 -12.45
N GLY A 160 -12.07 -13.22 -13.67
CA GLY A 160 -13.06 -13.25 -14.76
C GLY A 160 -13.48 -11.87 -15.20
N ASP A 161 -12.54 -10.95 -15.29
CA ASP A 161 -12.78 -9.55 -15.71
C ASP A 161 -13.72 -8.76 -14.77
N ARG A 162 -13.86 -9.19 -13.53
CA ARG A 162 -14.66 -8.46 -12.53
C ARG A 162 -14.10 -7.07 -12.28
N THR A 163 -15.00 -6.14 -12.06
CA THR A 163 -14.69 -4.74 -11.81
C THR A 163 -14.87 -4.38 -10.34
N PHE A 164 -13.98 -3.56 -9.83
CA PHE A 164 -13.99 -3.02 -8.48
C PHE A 164 -13.90 -1.50 -8.54
N ASN A 165 -14.57 -0.83 -7.63
CA ASN A 165 -14.46 0.62 -7.50
C ASN A 165 -13.24 0.95 -6.67
N GLY A 166 -12.43 1.89 -7.15
CA GLY A 166 -11.27 2.41 -6.44
C GLY A 166 -11.24 3.94 -6.49
N VAL A 167 -10.34 4.51 -5.71
CA VAL A 167 -10.11 5.95 -5.68
C VAL A 167 -8.61 6.21 -5.79
N ILE A 168 -8.20 7.17 -6.61
CA ILE A 168 -6.81 7.62 -6.68
C ILE A 168 -6.48 8.33 -5.37
N THR A 169 -5.58 7.75 -4.59
CA THR A 169 -5.17 8.30 -3.29
C THR A 169 -3.85 9.05 -3.36
N ARG A 170 -3.01 8.72 -4.32
CA ARG A 170 -1.73 9.39 -4.50
C ARG A 170 -1.26 9.33 -5.96
N ILE A 171 -0.61 10.40 -6.40
CA ILE A 171 0.09 10.47 -7.69
C ILE A 171 1.54 10.84 -7.38
N SER A 172 2.49 10.09 -7.95
CA SER A 172 3.92 10.38 -7.77
C SER A 172 4.25 11.79 -8.28
N PRO A 173 4.98 12.61 -7.52
CA PRO A 173 5.38 13.94 -7.98
C PRO A 173 6.50 13.90 -9.03
N ALA A 174 7.14 12.76 -9.25
CA ALA A 174 8.24 12.58 -10.18
C ALA A 174 7.95 11.43 -11.15
N ALA A 175 8.35 11.63 -12.40
CA ALA A 175 8.27 10.59 -13.41
C ALA A 175 9.37 9.53 -13.23
N ALA A 176 9.03 8.27 -13.46
CA ALA A 176 10.00 7.19 -13.52
C ALA A 176 10.75 7.22 -14.86
N MET A 177 12.08 7.24 -14.79
CA MET A 177 12.94 7.19 -15.98
C MET A 177 13.26 5.73 -16.33
N PRO A 178 13.46 5.38 -17.60
CA PRO A 178 13.46 6.24 -18.80
C PRO A 178 12.06 6.46 -19.42
N ALA A 179 11.02 5.75 -18.96
CA ALA A 179 9.72 5.74 -19.62
C ALA A 179 8.90 7.04 -19.47
N ARG A 180 9.34 7.99 -18.64
CA ARG A 180 8.64 9.26 -18.34
C ARG A 180 7.19 9.04 -17.94
N THR A 181 6.96 8.04 -17.10
CA THR A 181 5.63 7.70 -16.60
C THR A 181 5.50 8.03 -15.12
N PHE A 182 4.30 8.38 -14.69
CA PHE A 182 3.97 8.64 -13.30
C PHE A 182 3.28 7.43 -12.70
N THR A 183 3.43 7.23 -11.39
CA THR A 183 2.71 6.18 -10.67
C THR A 183 1.52 6.80 -9.95
N ALA A 184 0.31 6.36 -10.30
CA ALA A 184 -0.89 6.63 -9.54
C ALA A 184 -1.19 5.44 -8.61
N GLU A 185 -1.42 5.72 -7.34
CA GLU A 185 -1.84 4.73 -6.36
C GLU A 185 -3.36 4.80 -6.19
N VAL A 186 -3.99 3.67 -6.37
CA VAL A 186 -5.44 3.49 -6.29
C VAL A 186 -5.76 2.60 -5.11
N THR A 187 -6.51 3.10 -4.16
CA THR A 187 -7.04 2.31 -3.04
C THR A 187 -8.35 1.66 -3.43
N ILE A 188 -8.46 0.36 -3.20
CA ILE A 188 -9.60 -0.48 -3.56
C ILE A 188 -10.07 -1.21 -2.30
N PRO A 189 -11.29 -1.00 -1.82
CA PRO A 189 -11.87 -1.77 -0.73
C PRO A 189 -11.93 -3.27 -1.08
N ASN A 190 -11.51 -4.13 -0.15
CA ASN A 190 -11.45 -5.58 -0.34
C ASN A 190 -12.07 -6.34 0.84
N PRO A 191 -13.34 -6.07 1.19
CA PRO A 191 -13.97 -6.69 2.37
C PRO A 191 -14.15 -8.20 2.24
N SER A 192 -14.29 -8.71 1.01
CA SER A 192 -14.40 -10.15 0.73
C SER A 192 -13.06 -10.89 0.74
N GLY A 193 -11.92 -10.16 0.68
CA GLY A 193 -10.58 -10.75 0.59
C GLY A 193 -10.29 -11.44 -0.76
N GLU A 194 -11.07 -11.16 -1.80
CA GLU A 194 -10.90 -11.76 -3.14
C GLU A 194 -9.70 -11.20 -3.87
N LEU A 195 -9.40 -9.92 -3.69
CA LEU A 195 -8.21 -9.29 -4.24
C LEU A 195 -6.98 -9.76 -3.45
N LYS A 196 -5.97 -10.24 -4.18
CA LYS A 196 -4.71 -10.70 -3.60
C LYS A 196 -3.54 -9.89 -4.12
N ALA A 197 -2.52 -9.73 -3.29
CA ALA A 197 -1.28 -9.09 -3.70
C ALA A 197 -0.64 -9.83 -4.89
N GLY A 198 -0.11 -9.07 -5.86
CA GLY A 198 0.47 -9.61 -7.08
C GLY A 198 -0.50 -9.84 -8.22
N MET A 199 -1.81 -9.64 -8.05
CA MET A 199 -2.76 -9.68 -9.15
C MET A 199 -2.53 -8.51 -10.11
N PHE A 200 -2.66 -8.79 -11.41
CA PHE A 200 -2.65 -7.75 -12.44
C PHE A 200 -4.04 -7.12 -12.56
N ALA A 201 -4.07 -5.78 -12.57
CA ALA A 201 -5.30 -5.01 -12.66
C ALA A 201 -5.17 -3.90 -13.71
N LYS A 202 -6.24 -3.67 -14.46
CA LYS A 202 -6.38 -2.55 -15.39
C LYS A 202 -7.22 -1.48 -14.72
N VAL A 203 -6.65 -0.29 -14.56
CA VAL A 203 -7.34 0.88 -14.01
C VAL A 203 -7.89 1.71 -15.16
N SER A 204 -9.19 1.99 -15.12
CA SER A 204 -9.87 2.86 -16.06
C SER A 204 -10.39 4.09 -15.33
N VAL A 205 -9.99 5.26 -15.78
CA VAL A 205 -10.51 6.53 -15.31
C VAL A 205 -11.76 6.85 -16.14
N PRO A 206 -12.90 7.20 -15.53
CA PRO A 206 -14.05 7.64 -16.30
C PRO A 206 -13.65 8.87 -17.12
N GLY A 207 -13.80 8.78 -18.43
CA GLY A 207 -13.55 9.90 -19.33
C GLY A 207 -14.51 11.06 -19.03
N GLN A 208 -14.08 12.29 -19.32
CA GLN A 208 -15.00 13.43 -19.32
C GLN A 208 -16.03 13.23 -20.45
N VAL A 209 -17.29 13.06 -20.08
CA VAL A 209 -18.38 13.05 -21.06
C VAL A 209 -18.50 14.46 -21.67
N ARG A 210 -18.04 14.63 -22.89
CA ARG A 210 -18.21 15.87 -23.63
C ARG A 210 -19.64 15.89 -24.21
N LYS A 211 -20.47 16.72 -23.64
CA LYS A 211 -21.85 16.86 -24.10
C LYS A 211 -21.95 17.95 -25.19
N GLY A 212 -22.84 17.73 -26.21
CA GLY A 212 -23.08 18.69 -27.24
C GLY A 212 -21.99 18.81 -28.29
N VAL A 213 -21.17 17.78 -28.47
CA VAL A 213 -20.16 17.71 -29.53
C VAL A 213 -20.72 16.96 -30.74
N LEU A 214 -20.38 17.44 -31.94
CA LEU A 214 -20.63 16.69 -33.16
C LEU A 214 -19.67 15.53 -33.26
N ALA A 215 -20.19 14.31 -33.36
CA ALA A 215 -19.36 13.12 -33.47
C ALA A 215 -19.78 12.26 -34.68
N VAL A 216 -18.82 11.63 -35.32
CA VAL A 216 -19.04 10.68 -36.40
C VAL A 216 -18.40 9.33 -36.07
N PRO A 217 -18.97 8.21 -36.58
CA PRO A 217 -18.28 6.92 -36.44
C PRO A 217 -16.87 6.99 -37.02
N GLU A 218 -15.87 6.40 -36.32
CA GLU A 218 -14.48 6.35 -36.78
C GLU A 218 -14.36 5.71 -38.17
N SER A 219 -15.27 4.76 -38.49
CA SER A 219 -15.33 4.10 -39.79
C SER A 219 -15.67 5.06 -40.94
N ALA A 220 -16.24 6.25 -40.68
CA ALA A 220 -16.52 7.25 -41.71
C ALA A 220 -15.29 8.09 -42.08
N LEU A 221 -14.23 8.06 -41.24
CA LEU A 221 -13.03 8.84 -41.48
C LEU A 221 -12.14 8.15 -42.53
N VAL A 222 -11.69 8.89 -43.48
CA VAL A 222 -10.76 8.47 -44.52
C VAL A 222 -9.52 9.34 -44.47
N MET A 223 -8.35 8.69 -44.31
CA MET A 223 -7.05 9.38 -44.40
C MET A 223 -6.68 9.57 -45.87
N ARG A 224 -6.47 10.81 -46.28
CA ARG A 224 -5.90 11.16 -47.57
C ARG A 224 -4.89 12.28 -47.42
N GLU A 225 -3.70 12.11 -48.01
CA GLU A 225 -2.63 13.14 -48.02
C GLU A 225 -2.38 13.75 -46.65
N ASP A 226 -2.29 12.89 -45.62
CA ASP A 226 -2.14 13.24 -44.18
C ASP A 226 -3.29 14.07 -43.58
N GLN A 227 -4.43 14.18 -44.27
CA GLN A 227 -5.61 14.85 -43.79
C GLN A 227 -6.73 13.86 -43.49
N LYS A 228 -7.48 14.10 -42.40
CA LYS A 228 -8.69 13.36 -42.09
C LYS A 228 -9.86 13.96 -42.89
N THR A 229 -10.50 13.14 -43.72
CA THR A 229 -11.58 13.55 -44.60
C THR A 229 -12.80 12.64 -44.37
N VAL A 230 -13.96 13.15 -44.75
CA VAL A 230 -15.23 12.42 -44.81
C VAL A 230 -15.89 12.62 -46.17
N TYR A 231 -16.69 11.68 -46.58
CA TYR A 231 -17.55 11.81 -47.75
C TYR A 231 -18.97 12.21 -47.30
N VAL A 232 -19.42 13.42 -47.70
CA VAL A 232 -20.77 13.96 -47.45
C VAL A 232 -21.61 13.75 -48.68
N VAL A 233 -22.86 13.35 -48.50
CA VAL A 233 -23.83 13.20 -49.59
C VAL A 233 -24.61 14.50 -49.69
N THR A 234 -24.55 15.15 -50.86
CA THR A 234 -25.30 16.38 -51.14
C THR A 234 -26.77 16.09 -51.51
N ALA A 235 -27.62 17.09 -51.48
CA ALA A 235 -29.05 16.98 -51.86
C ALA A 235 -29.27 16.37 -53.27
N ASP A 236 -28.30 16.52 -54.17
CA ASP A 236 -28.34 15.98 -55.54
C ASP A 236 -27.82 14.54 -55.63
N ASN A 237 -27.68 13.82 -54.51
CA ASN A 237 -27.09 12.49 -54.41
C ASN A 237 -25.65 12.37 -54.95
N LYS A 238 -24.91 13.46 -54.89
CA LYS A 238 -23.49 13.49 -55.23
C LYS A 238 -22.63 13.45 -53.97
N VAL A 239 -21.49 12.81 -54.10
CA VAL A 239 -20.50 12.73 -53.02
C VAL A 239 -19.58 13.92 -53.06
N GLN A 240 -19.39 14.58 -51.95
CA GLN A 240 -18.39 15.62 -51.74
C GLN A 240 -17.37 15.17 -50.67
N GLN A 241 -16.11 15.12 -51.05
CA GLN A 241 -15.05 14.92 -50.09
C GLN A 241 -14.77 16.21 -49.34
N ARG A 242 -14.75 16.15 -47.99
CA ARG A 242 -14.54 17.32 -47.14
C ARG A 242 -13.48 17.01 -46.11
N VAL A 243 -12.55 17.93 -45.92
CA VAL A 243 -11.52 17.87 -44.87
C VAL A 243 -12.19 18.22 -43.54
N LEU A 244 -11.84 17.47 -42.51
CA LEU A 244 -12.35 17.66 -41.16
C LEU A 244 -11.26 18.09 -40.20
N GLU A 245 -11.59 18.98 -39.29
CA GLU A 245 -10.86 19.18 -38.05
C GLU A 245 -11.39 18.21 -37.01
N VAL A 246 -10.56 17.20 -36.69
CA VAL A 246 -10.94 16.12 -35.78
C VAL A 246 -10.31 16.33 -34.43
N GLY A 247 -11.13 16.33 -33.39
CA GLY A 247 -10.70 16.37 -31.99
C GLY A 247 -10.37 14.99 -31.43
N TYR A 248 -11.00 14.62 -30.33
CA TYR A 248 -10.81 13.32 -29.69
C TYR A 248 -11.36 12.18 -30.56
N VAL A 249 -10.62 11.08 -30.61
CA VAL A 249 -11.05 9.84 -31.27
C VAL A 249 -10.94 8.71 -30.25
N GLY A 250 -12.05 8.02 -29.99
CA GLY A 250 -12.10 6.91 -29.04
C GLY A 250 -13.49 6.27 -29.00
N ASP A 251 -13.55 5.04 -28.51
CA ASP A 251 -14.77 4.24 -28.39
C ASP A 251 -15.55 4.07 -29.71
N GLY A 252 -14.83 4.09 -30.86
CA GLY A 252 -15.42 3.95 -32.20
C GLY A 252 -16.02 5.24 -32.75
N TRP A 253 -15.84 6.38 -32.10
CA TRP A 253 -16.32 7.69 -32.49
C TRP A 253 -15.19 8.72 -32.60
N ALA A 254 -15.39 9.69 -33.48
CA ALA A 254 -14.48 10.81 -33.64
C ALA A 254 -15.24 12.15 -33.46
N GLU A 255 -14.72 12.99 -32.57
CA GLU A 255 -15.22 14.36 -32.37
C GLU A 255 -14.85 15.22 -33.56
N ILE A 256 -15.79 16.00 -34.07
CA ILE A 256 -15.60 16.93 -35.17
C ILE A 256 -15.61 18.37 -34.61
N LEU A 257 -14.51 19.04 -34.76
CA LEU A 257 -14.32 20.44 -34.34
C LEU A 257 -14.69 21.41 -35.46
N GLY A 258 -14.59 20.96 -36.73
CA GLY A 258 -14.89 21.77 -37.90
C GLY A 258 -14.98 20.95 -39.18
N GLY A 259 -15.64 21.51 -40.23
CA GLY A 259 -15.76 20.90 -41.55
C GLY A 259 -17.03 20.11 -41.79
N LEU A 260 -17.88 19.85 -40.77
CA LEU A 260 -19.17 19.18 -40.88
C LEU A 260 -20.24 19.90 -40.05
N SER A 261 -21.47 19.84 -40.48
CA SER A 261 -22.63 20.39 -39.77
C SER A 261 -23.58 19.30 -39.30
N GLU A 262 -24.32 19.54 -38.21
CA GLU A 262 -25.33 18.62 -37.73
C GLU A 262 -26.43 18.41 -38.80
N GLY A 263 -26.84 17.14 -38.99
CA GLY A 263 -27.85 16.76 -39.98
C GLY A 263 -27.32 16.47 -41.39
N GLU A 264 -26.04 16.66 -41.67
CA GLU A 264 -25.43 16.25 -42.94
C GLU A 264 -25.28 14.71 -43.01
N GLN A 265 -25.61 14.16 -44.19
CA GLN A 265 -25.47 12.71 -44.41
C GLN A 265 -24.05 12.38 -44.80
N ILE A 266 -23.44 11.42 -44.08
CA ILE A 266 -22.08 10.96 -44.30
C ILE A 266 -22.05 9.49 -44.71
N ILE A 267 -21.00 9.11 -45.44
CA ILE A 267 -20.79 7.71 -45.85
C ILE A 267 -19.94 7.00 -44.81
N VAL A 268 -20.52 6.01 -44.16
CA VAL A 268 -19.85 5.21 -43.11
C VAL A 268 -19.23 3.89 -43.63
N ALA A 269 -19.63 3.45 -44.83
CA ALA A 269 -19.13 2.24 -45.46
C ALA A 269 -19.09 2.36 -47.00
N GLY A 270 -18.16 1.68 -47.64
CA GLY A 270 -18.02 1.66 -49.09
C GLY A 270 -17.20 2.79 -49.70
N HIS A 271 -16.56 3.62 -48.88
CA HIS A 271 -15.73 4.77 -49.28
C HIS A 271 -14.54 4.39 -50.22
N ASN A 272 -14.10 3.11 -50.23
CA ASN A 272 -13.04 2.61 -51.14
C ASN A 272 -13.49 2.55 -52.61
N LYS A 273 -14.80 2.60 -52.89
CA LYS A 273 -15.37 2.44 -54.24
C LYS A 273 -15.87 3.77 -54.82
N ILE A 274 -15.76 4.86 -54.07
CA ILE A 274 -16.28 6.15 -54.48
C ILE A 274 -15.18 7.20 -54.61
N ARG A 275 -15.43 8.20 -55.46
CA ARG A 275 -14.59 9.36 -55.68
C ARG A 275 -15.40 10.64 -55.49
N ASP A 276 -14.73 11.71 -55.27
CA ASP A 276 -15.37 13.06 -55.22
C ASP A 276 -16.17 13.30 -56.50
N GLY A 277 -17.40 13.83 -56.35
CA GLY A 277 -18.33 14.06 -57.44
C GLY A 277 -19.13 12.83 -57.96
N ALA A 278 -18.91 11.63 -57.40
CA ALA A 278 -19.63 10.42 -57.83
C ALA A 278 -21.10 10.48 -57.41
N ASN A 279 -21.98 9.94 -58.29
CA ASN A 279 -23.39 9.77 -57.92
C ASN A 279 -23.53 8.48 -57.08
N VAL A 280 -24.23 8.58 -55.93
CA VAL A 280 -24.46 7.46 -55.03
C VAL A 280 -25.97 7.23 -54.82
N LYS A 281 -26.29 5.95 -54.60
CA LYS A 281 -27.62 5.57 -54.15
C LYS A 281 -27.49 5.28 -52.63
N VAL A 282 -28.13 6.11 -51.85
CA VAL A 282 -28.13 5.97 -50.39
C VAL A 282 -28.96 4.74 -50.00
N SER A 283 -28.37 3.77 -49.39
CA SER A 283 -29.07 2.77 -48.57
C SER A 283 -28.86 3.16 -47.10
N SER A 284 -29.93 3.54 -46.42
CA SER A 284 -29.85 3.87 -45.00
C SER A 284 -29.33 2.65 -44.20
N ALA A 285 -28.19 2.80 -43.53
CA ALA A 285 -27.91 1.99 -42.39
C ALA A 285 -28.70 2.62 -41.23
N GLU A 286 -29.70 1.92 -40.69
CA GLU A 286 -30.40 2.34 -39.49
C GLU A 286 -29.36 2.50 -38.38
N GLY A 287 -29.21 3.70 -37.86
CA GLY A 287 -28.43 3.98 -36.68
C GLY A 287 -29.06 3.24 -35.49
N GLY A 288 -28.35 2.30 -34.91
CA GLY A 288 -28.79 1.65 -33.68
C GLY A 288 -28.84 2.69 -32.55
N ASP A 289 -30.07 3.00 -32.14
CA ASP A 289 -30.34 3.50 -30.80
C ASP A 289 -29.94 2.43 -29.78
N ASN A 290 -28.96 2.74 -28.95
CA ASN A 290 -28.84 2.18 -27.58
C ASN A 290 -28.00 3.10 -26.71
#